data_22b8ae032fcc8e70265328512f78e270
#
_entry.id   22b8ae032fcc8e70265328512f78e270
#
_cell.length_a   1.000
_cell.length_b   1.000
_cell.length_c   1.000
_cell.angle_alpha   90.00
_cell.angle_beta   90.00
_cell.angle_gamma   90.00
#
_symmetry.space_group_name_H-M   'P 1'
#
loop_
_entity.id
_entity.type
_entity.pdbx_description
1 polymer ?
#
loop_
_entity_poly.entity_id
_entity_poly.type
_entity_poly.pdbx_seq_one_letter_code
_entity_poly.pdbx_strand_id
1 'polypeptide(L)'
;MKLEKSCEKNMGKIKVVFGIIASITCLCLFSLSDVQAKEQSAAGSSSRGLKVGVVDLNNVFEKYEKRKASDAQLKEQEKQYQKIINDKKKELVGLSEKIQLLDLGSEARKRDEETFEKKNMELESYAKFAEKSIMKKYKDYFGSLYTEVCKEVEDIGKREQYDLIIKKEEPELQSGGISELQFKVGIKTVLYHSESIDMTNQVIDNLNKKYSETSKGK
;
A
#
# COMPACT_ATOMS: atom_id res chain seq x y z
N MET A 1 41.72 27.53 11.79
CA MET A 1 42.59 28.59 11.20
C MET A 1 43.14 28.08 9.88
N LYS A 2 42.29 27.96 8.84
CA LYS A 2 42.68 27.62 7.45
C LYS A 2 41.48 27.53 6.50
N LEU A 3 40.47 28.41 6.62
CA LEU A 3 39.32 28.44 5.67
C LEU A 3 38.88 29.89 5.36
N GLU A 4 39.76 30.89 5.57
CA GLU A 4 39.40 32.29 5.37
C GLU A 4 40.17 33.00 4.23
N LYS A 5 40.80 32.27 3.33
CA LYS A 5 41.61 32.85 2.23
C LYS A 5 41.20 32.49 0.81
N SER A 6 39.92 32.21 0.55
CA SER A 6 39.47 31.91 -0.83
C SER A 6 38.35 32.80 -1.37
N CYS A 7 37.98 33.86 -0.69
CA CYS A 7 36.88 34.76 -1.14
C CYS A 7 37.31 36.15 -1.59
N GLU A 8 38.59 36.44 -1.69
CA GLU A 8 39.08 37.79 -1.97
C GLU A 8 39.79 38.00 -3.33
N LYS A 9 39.57 37.12 -4.30
CA LYS A 9 40.31 37.22 -5.59
C LYS A 9 39.43 37.33 -6.84
N ASN A 10 38.20 37.82 -6.76
CA ASN A 10 37.41 38.03 -7.99
C ASN A 10 36.61 39.34 -8.04
N MET A 11 37.10 40.39 -7.38
CA MET A 11 36.46 41.73 -7.40
C MET A 11 37.39 42.79 -7.94
N GLY A 12 37.91 42.61 -9.14
CA GLY A 12 38.86 43.52 -9.70
C GLY A 12 39.00 43.48 -11.21
N LYS A 13 37.93 43.54 -11.99
CA LYS A 13 38.02 43.84 -13.45
C LYS A 13 36.65 44.25 -14.02
N ILE A 14 36.00 45.27 -13.51
CA ILE A 14 34.97 46.01 -14.23
C ILE A 14 35.10 47.49 -13.81
N LYS A 15 36.07 48.15 -14.32
CA LYS A 15 36.10 49.60 -14.50
C LYS A 15 36.81 49.87 -15.81
N VAL A 16 36.32 50.83 -16.54
CA VAL A 16 36.77 51.36 -17.83
C VAL A 16 36.03 50.75 -19.02
N VAL A 17 34.96 51.34 -19.42
CA VAL A 17 34.77 52.08 -20.68
C VAL A 17 33.49 52.92 -20.55
N PHE A 18 33.66 54.13 -20.02
CA PHE A 18 32.77 55.25 -20.27
C PHE A 18 33.51 56.16 -21.20
N GLY A 19 32.92 56.51 -22.31
CA GLY A 19 33.45 57.68 -23.09
C GLY A 19 33.15 57.55 -24.58
N ILE A 20 32.39 58.54 -25.04
CA ILE A 20 32.40 59.11 -26.38
C ILE A 20 31.59 58.26 -27.41
N ILE A 21 30.45 58.72 -27.90
CA ILE A 21 30.30 59.73 -28.97
C ILE A 21 28.89 60.21 -29.04
N ALA A 22 28.72 61.52 -28.93
CA ALA A 22 27.50 62.23 -29.31
C ALA A 22 27.54 62.47 -30.83
N SER A 23 26.35 62.72 -31.39
CA SER A 23 26.11 63.34 -32.70
C SER A 23 26.16 62.42 -33.94
N ILE A 24 24.96 62.10 -34.44
CA ILE A 24 24.57 62.39 -35.80
C ILE A 24 23.06 62.35 -35.86
N THR A 25 22.42 63.52 -35.88
CA THR A 25 21.09 63.77 -36.39
C THR A 25 21.09 63.56 -37.89
N CYS A 26 20.39 62.59 -38.38
CA CYS A 26 19.99 62.56 -39.81
C CYS A 26 18.54 62.15 -39.94
N LEU A 27 17.82 63.10 -40.40
CA LEU A 27 16.47 63.12 -40.90
C LEU A 27 16.25 62.00 -41.93
N CYS A 28 15.34 61.11 -41.69
CA CYS A 28 14.60 60.37 -42.72
C CYS A 28 13.17 60.13 -42.24
N LEU A 29 12.33 61.03 -42.70
CA LEU A 29 10.88 60.81 -42.79
C LEU A 29 10.59 59.66 -43.78
N PHE A 30 9.47 59.03 -43.59
CA PHE A 30 8.78 58.03 -44.44
C PHE A 30 9.15 56.57 -44.22
N SER A 31 8.31 55.87 -43.44
CA SER A 31 7.16 55.16 -43.94
C SER A 31 6.41 54.51 -42.79
N LEU A 32 5.20 54.94 -42.55
CA LEU A 32 4.21 54.16 -41.83
C LEU A 32 3.96 52.87 -42.62
N SER A 33 4.59 51.80 -42.20
CA SER A 33 4.15 50.44 -42.53
C SER A 33 3.42 49.94 -41.32
N ASP A 34 2.08 49.79 -41.45
CA ASP A 34 1.24 49.04 -40.56
C ASP A 34 1.86 47.66 -40.32
N VAL A 35 2.64 47.52 -39.28
CA VAL A 35 2.89 46.21 -38.67
C VAL A 35 1.61 45.87 -37.90
N GLN A 36 0.62 45.36 -38.64
CA GLN A 36 -0.42 44.50 -37.99
C GLN A 36 0.34 43.39 -37.28
N ALA A 37 0.51 43.56 -35.99
CA ALA A 37 0.81 42.47 -35.09
C ALA A 37 -0.37 41.49 -35.25
N LYS A 38 -0.15 40.52 -36.10
CA LYS A 38 -1.01 39.34 -36.20
C LYS A 38 -0.87 38.70 -34.82
N GLU A 39 -1.80 39.08 -33.92
CA GLU A 39 -2.08 38.25 -32.76
C GLU A 39 -2.39 36.87 -33.30
N GLN A 40 -1.36 36.04 -33.39
CA GLN A 40 -1.52 34.62 -33.43
C GLN A 40 -2.22 34.28 -32.12
N SER A 41 -3.55 34.29 -32.19
CA SER A 41 -4.35 33.52 -31.25
C SER A 41 -3.72 32.15 -31.19
N ALA A 42 -2.85 31.93 -30.21
CA ALA A 42 -2.50 30.61 -29.77
C ALA A 42 -3.83 29.94 -29.54
N ALA A 43 -4.18 29.07 -30.51
CA ALA A 43 -5.35 28.23 -30.41
C ALA A 43 -5.38 27.72 -28.96
N GLY A 44 -6.41 28.13 -28.24
CA GLY A 44 -6.59 27.72 -26.86
C GLY A 44 -6.54 26.20 -26.81
N SER A 45 -5.42 25.68 -26.45
CA SER A 45 -5.35 24.44 -25.74
C SER A 45 -6.24 24.69 -24.51
N SER A 46 -7.49 24.29 -24.59
CA SER A 46 -8.34 24.27 -23.41
C SER A 46 -7.60 23.32 -22.46
N SER A 47 -6.84 23.88 -21.55
CA SER A 47 -6.21 23.12 -20.48
C SER A 47 -7.34 22.55 -19.65
N ARG A 48 -7.79 21.35 -20.05
CA ARG A 48 -8.67 20.58 -19.20
C ARG A 48 -8.00 20.54 -17.83
N GLY A 49 -8.66 21.12 -16.82
CA GLY A 49 -8.13 21.08 -15.46
C GLY A 49 -7.82 19.64 -15.06
N LEU A 50 -6.71 19.44 -14.35
CA LEU A 50 -6.28 18.14 -13.85
C LEU A 50 -7.43 17.53 -13.00
N LYS A 51 -7.95 16.35 -13.39
CA LYS A 51 -8.95 15.61 -12.66
C LYS A 51 -8.27 14.67 -11.67
N VAL A 52 -8.36 14.99 -10.38
CA VAL A 52 -7.74 14.20 -9.29
C VAL A 52 -8.84 13.50 -8.50
N GLY A 53 -8.60 12.25 -8.11
CA GLY A 53 -9.42 11.48 -7.19
C GLY A 53 -8.62 11.06 -5.96
N VAL A 54 -9.31 10.78 -4.86
CA VAL A 54 -8.72 10.13 -3.69
C VAL A 54 -9.50 8.86 -3.33
N VAL A 55 -8.80 7.87 -2.78
CA VAL A 55 -9.38 6.60 -2.35
C VAL A 55 -8.77 6.14 -1.03
N ASP A 56 -9.62 5.79 -0.08
CA ASP A 56 -9.23 5.15 1.17
C ASP A 56 -9.21 3.63 1.00
N LEU A 57 -8.01 3.07 0.81
CA LEU A 57 -7.86 1.63 0.62
C LEU A 57 -8.23 0.83 1.88
N ASN A 58 -8.02 1.38 3.08
CA ASN A 58 -8.36 0.69 4.32
C ASN A 58 -9.88 0.52 4.42
N ASN A 59 -10.63 1.60 4.15
CA ASN A 59 -12.07 1.57 4.13
C ASN A 59 -12.62 0.65 3.01
N VAL A 60 -11.98 0.66 1.82
CA VAL A 60 -12.32 -0.28 0.73
C VAL A 60 -12.14 -1.71 1.21
N PHE A 61 -10.98 -2.07 1.79
CA PHE A 61 -10.75 -3.43 2.31
C PHE A 61 -11.72 -3.81 3.41
N GLU A 62 -12.04 -2.89 4.33
CA GLU A 62 -12.97 -3.18 5.43
C GLU A 62 -14.39 -3.51 4.94
N LYS A 63 -14.85 -2.80 3.90
CA LYS A 63 -16.22 -2.94 3.38
C LYS A 63 -16.33 -3.92 2.21
N TYR A 64 -15.22 -4.42 1.67
CA TYR A 64 -15.25 -5.37 0.57
C TYR A 64 -15.74 -6.75 1.03
N GLU A 65 -16.91 -7.19 0.53
CA GLU A 65 -17.57 -8.43 0.95
C GLU A 65 -16.73 -9.68 0.65
N LYS A 66 -16.00 -9.70 -0.45
CA LYS A 66 -15.10 -10.81 -0.77
C LYS A 66 -14.01 -10.99 0.29
N ARG A 67 -13.49 -9.89 0.87
CA ARG A 67 -12.55 -9.97 1.98
C ARG A 67 -13.18 -10.66 3.19
N LYS A 68 -14.41 -10.25 3.57
CA LYS A 68 -15.12 -10.86 4.70
C LYS A 68 -15.32 -12.36 4.50
N ALA A 69 -15.68 -12.76 3.28
CA ALA A 69 -15.82 -14.17 2.92
C ALA A 69 -14.48 -14.93 3.00
N SER A 70 -13.40 -14.33 2.52
CA SER A 70 -12.05 -14.92 2.57
C SER A 70 -11.54 -15.06 4.01
N ASP A 71 -11.75 -14.03 4.84
CA ASP A 71 -11.40 -14.04 6.26
C ASP A 71 -12.17 -15.14 7.02
N ALA A 72 -13.45 -15.32 6.70
CA ALA A 72 -14.27 -16.41 7.26
C ALA A 72 -13.75 -17.81 6.87
N GLN A 73 -13.33 -17.98 5.62
CA GLN A 73 -12.74 -19.25 5.14
C GLN A 73 -11.39 -19.54 5.81
N LEU A 74 -10.54 -18.53 5.96
CA LEU A 74 -9.26 -18.66 6.67
C LEU A 74 -9.47 -19.06 8.13
N LYS A 75 -10.39 -18.38 8.82
CA LYS A 75 -10.74 -18.67 10.21
C LYS A 75 -11.27 -20.09 10.40
N GLU A 76 -12.10 -20.56 9.46
CA GLU A 76 -12.59 -21.93 9.52
C GLU A 76 -11.47 -22.95 9.33
N GLN A 77 -10.55 -22.71 8.41
CA GLN A 77 -9.39 -23.57 8.21
C GLN A 77 -8.43 -23.55 9.40
N GLU A 78 -8.22 -22.40 10.01
CA GLU A 78 -7.43 -22.28 11.23
C GLU A 78 -8.03 -23.12 12.37
N LYS A 79 -9.36 -23.08 12.54
CA LYS A 79 -10.06 -23.94 13.50
C LYS A 79 -9.86 -25.43 13.21
N GLN A 80 -9.88 -25.83 11.94
CA GLN A 80 -9.65 -27.23 11.57
C GLN A 80 -8.23 -27.68 11.92
N TYR A 81 -7.22 -26.87 11.61
CA TYR A 81 -5.83 -27.14 12.01
C TYR A 81 -5.68 -27.20 13.53
N GLN A 82 -6.28 -26.24 14.23
CA GLN A 82 -6.21 -26.20 15.69
C GLN A 82 -6.88 -27.42 16.33
N LYS A 83 -8.00 -27.90 15.78
CA LYS A 83 -8.63 -29.14 16.22
C LYS A 83 -7.67 -30.32 16.10
N ILE A 84 -7.04 -30.52 14.95
CA ILE A 84 -6.10 -31.63 14.73
C ILE A 84 -4.88 -31.52 15.68
N ILE A 85 -4.36 -30.30 15.88
CA ILE A 85 -3.27 -30.07 16.86
C ILE A 85 -3.71 -30.46 18.27
N ASN A 86 -4.91 -30.07 18.69
CA ASN A 86 -5.43 -30.40 20.00
C ASN A 86 -5.67 -31.91 20.17
N ASP A 87 -6.16 -32.58 19.14
CA ASP A 87 -6.37 -34.03 19.16
C ASP A 87 -5.02 -34.77 19.28
N LYS A 88 -3.99 -34.37 18.55
CA LYS A 88 -2.62 -34.90 18.68
C LYS A 88 -2.04 -34.64 20.08
N LYS A 89 -2.27 -33.45 20.66
CA LYS A 89 -1.84 -33.15 22.05
C LYS A 89 -2.51 -34.04 23.07
N LYS A 90 -3.83 -34.30 22.94
CA LYS A 90 -4.56 -35.22 23.83
C LYS A 90 -4.01 -36.64 23.73
N GLU A 91 -3.69 -37.10 22.54
CA GLU A 91 -3.08 -38.42 22.33
C GLU A 91 -1.72 -38.54 23.03
N LEU A 92 -0.88 -37.50 22.95
CA LEU A 92 0.42 -37.44 23.65
C LEU A 92 0.23 -37.45 25.17
N VAL A 93 -0.75 -36.71 25.70
CA VAL A 93 -1.05 -36.73 27.14
C VAL A 93 -1.44 -38.14 27.59
N GLY A 94 -2.38 -38.80 26.88
CA GLY A 94 -2.78 -40.17 27.25
C GLY A 94 -1.61 -41.17 27.13
N LEU A 95 -0.74 -41.02 26.14
CA LEU A 95 0.46 -41.86 26.02
C LEU A 95 1.47 -41.61 27.16
N SER A 96 1.65 -40.35 27.54
CA SER A 96 2.50 -39.99 28.67
C SER A 96 1.98 -40.59 30.01
N GLU A 97 0.67 -40.53 30.26
CA GLU A 97 0.03 -41.14 31.42
C GLU A 97 0.23 -42.68 31.42
N LYS A 98 0.07 -43.32 30.25
CA LYS A 98 0.30 -44.76 30.11
C LYS A 98 1.77 -45.14 30.42
N ILE A 99 2.73 -44.37 29.90
CA ILE A 99 4.16 -44.60 30.17
C ILE A 99 4.48 -44.53 31.68
N GLN A 100 3.83 -43.62 32.39
CA GLN A 100 4.05 -43.45 33.86
C GLN A 100 3.58 -44.69 34.67
N LEU A 101 2.63 -45.45 34.14
CA LEU A 101 2.09 -46.65 34.79
C LEU A 101 2.90 -47.91 34.52
N LEU A 102 3.86 -47.86 33.59
CA LEU A 102 4.68 -49.03 33.20
C LEU A 102 5.97 -49.11 34.03
N ASP A 103 6.38 -50.33 34.32
CA ASP A 103 7.63 -50.59 35.06
C ASP A 103 8.85 -49.99 34.38
N LEU A 104 9.75 -49.40 35.21
CA LEU A 104 11.00 -48.83 34.75
C LEU A 104 11.86 -49.91 34.05
N GLY A 105 12.27 -49.61 32.81
CA GLY A 105 13.15 -50.53 32.05
C GLY A 105 12.40 -51.64 31.31
N SER A 106 11.06 -51.75 31.42
CA SER A 106 10.31 -52.75 30.66
C SER A 106 10.33 -52.46 29.15
N GLU A 107 10.29 -53.53 28.34
CA GLU A 107 10.20 -53.39 26.88
C GLU A 107 8.93 -52.67 26.41
N ALA A 108 7.86 -52.78 27.18
CA ALA A 108 6.61 -52.09 26.92
C ALA A 108 6.78 -50.57 27.06
N ARG A 109 7.48 -50.14 28.14
CA ARG A 109 7.78 -48.72 28.41
C ARG A 109 8.68 -48.13 27.31
N LYS A 110 9.75 -48.83 26.92
CA LYS A 110 10.64 -48.38 25.84
C LYS A 110 9.87 -48.14 24.54
N ARG A 111 9.00 -49.07 24.13
CA ARG A 111 8.20 -48.93 22.90
C ARG A 111 7.23 -47.77 22.97
N ASP A 112 6.60 -47.51 24.12
CA ASP A 112 5.69 -46.39 24.29
C ASP A 112 6.45 -45.05 24.34
N GLU A 113 7.65 -45.01 24.92
CA GLU A 113 8.55 -43.83 24.89
C GLU A 113 8.98 -43.51 23.45
N GLU A 114 9.40 -44.49 22.66
CA GLU A 114 9.72 -44.28 21.23
C GLU A 114 8.51 -43.77 20.43
N THR A 115 7.32 -44.32 20.74
CA THR A 115 6.06 -43.89 20.12
C THR A 115 5.73 -42.46 20.51
N PHE A 116 5.95 -42.08 21.77
CA PHE A 116 5.73 -40.72 22.26
C PHE A 116 6.64 -39.73 21.52
N GLU A 117 7.94 -40.02 21.42
CA GLU A 117 8.90 -39.18 20.70
C GLU A 117 8.48 -38.98 19.24
N LYS A 118 8.11 -40.06 18.54
CA LYS A 118 7.65 -40.01 17.17
C LYS A 118 6.41 -39.13 17.00
N LYS A 119 5.40 -39.32 17.87
CA LYS A 119 4.17 -38.52 17.84
C LYS A 119 4.39 -37.07 18.20
N ASN A 120 5.35 -36.78 19.10
CA ASN A 120 5.74 -35.42 19.44
C ASN A 120 6.36 -34.72 18.22
N MET A 121 7.28 -35.38 17.50
CA MET A 121 7.83 -34.83 16.25
C MET A 121 6.75 -34.62 15.17
N GLU A 122 5.76 -35.54 15.09
CA GLU A 122 4.64 -35.38 14.16
C GLU A 122 3.79 -34.16 14.52
N LEU A 123 3.51 -33.94 15.79
CA LEU A 123 2.78 -32.76 16.27
C LEU A 123 3.52 -31.46 15.92
N GLU A 124 4.81 -31.39 16.22
CA GLU A 124 5.61 -30.20 15.89
C GLU A 124 5.66 -29.91 14.39
N SER A 125 5.88 -30.97 13.60
CA SER A 125 5.90 -30.85 12.15
C SER A 125 4.56 -30.39 11.58
N TYR A 126 3.46 -30.93 12.12
CA TYR A 126 2.10 -30.53 11.72
C TYR A 126 1.77 -29.10 12.14
N ALA A 127 2.15 -28.67 13.34
CA ALA A 127 1.94 -27.31 13.80
C ALA A 127 2.67 -26.29 12.90
N LYS A 128 3.94 -26.56 12.55
CA LYS A 128 4.71 -25.74 11.60
C LYS A 128 4.10 -25.72 10.20
N PHE A 129 3.60 -26.87 9.75
CA PHE A 129 2.89 -26.97 8.45
C PHE A 129 1.60 -26.13 8.47
N ALA A 130 0.79 -26.23 9.52
CA ALA A 130 -0.46 -25.49 9.67
C ALA A 130 -0.23 -23.98 9.65
N GLU A 131 0.76 -23.50 10.44
CA GLU A 131 1.16 -22.10 10.48
C GLU A 131 1.55 -21.59 9.09
N LYS A 132 2.50 -22.29 8.43
CA LYS A 132 2.96 -21.91 7.09
C LYS A 132 1.83 -21.92 6.06
N SER A 133 0.90 -22.89 6.16
CA SER A 133 -0.23 -23.02 5.25
C SER A 133 -1.21 -21.85 5.39
N ILE A 134 -1.52 -21.44 6.62
CA ILE A 134 -2.37 -20.26 6.90
C ILE A 134 -1.69 -18.97 6.42
N MET A 135 -0.40 -18.77 6.76
CA MET A 135 0.36 -17.60 6.31
C MET A 135 0.40 -17.47 4.79
N LYS A 136 0.65 -18.60 4.10
CA LYS A 136 0.63 -18.61 2.63
C LYS A 136 -0.73 -18.22 2.08
N LYS A 137 -1.80 -18.81 2.59
CA LYS A 137 -3.17 -18.48 2.14
C LYS A 137 -3.53 -17.02 2.41
N TYR A 138 -3.18 -16.51 3.59
CA TYR A 138 -3.39 -15.11 3.92
C TYR A 138 -2.68 -14.18 2.91
N LYS A 139 -1.41 -14.47 2.61
CA LYS A 139 -0.64 -13.73 1.62
C LYS A 139 -1.27 -13.78 0.23
N ASP A 140 -1.68 -14.98 -0.21
CA ASP A 140 -2.29 -15.19 -1.53
C ASP A 140 -3.62 -14.43 -1.64
N TYR A 141 -4.47 -14.49 -0.60
CA TYR A 141 -5.73 -13.74 -0.55
C TYR A 141 -5.52 -12.23 -0.54
N PHE A 142 -4.64 -11.74 0.34
CA PHE A 142 -4.38 -10.32 0.44
C PHE A 142 -3.83 -9.77 -0.88
N GLY A 143 -2.90 -10.48 -1.51
CA GLY A 143 -2.35 -10.11 -2.82
C GLY A 143 -3.42 -10.07 -3.91
N SER A 144 -4.31 -11.07 -3.95
CA SER A 144 -5.43 -11.12 -4.90
C SER A 144 -6.40 -9.96 -4.69
N LEU A 145 -6.82 -9.71 -3.44
CA LEU A 145 -7.73 -8.62 -3.11
C LEU A 145 -7.14 -7.26 -3.46
N TYR A 146 -5.86 -7.04 -3.13
CA TYR A 146 -5.17 -5.80 -3.46
C TYR A 146 -5.12 -5.57 -4.98
N THR A 147 -4.80 -6.61 -5.74
CA THR A 147 -4.77 -6.55 -7.20
C THR A 147 -6.17 -6.21 -7.78
N GLU A 148 -7.23 -6.80 -7.24
CA GLU A 148 -8.60 -6.52 -7.67
C GLU A 148 -9.01 -5.08 -7.36
N VAL A 149 -8.67 -4.57 -6.17
CA VAL A 149 -8.93 -3.19 -5.79
C VAL A 149 -8.18 -2.21 -6.70
N CYS A 150 -6.88 -2.45 -6.93
CA CYS A 150 -6.08 -1.59 -7.82
C CYS A 150 -6.63 -1.59 -9.25
N LYS A 151 -7.06 -2.76 -9.75
CA LYS A 151 -7.67 -2.88 -11.07
C LYS A 151 -8.99 -2.11 -11.15
N GLU A 152 -9.85 -2.18 -10.14
CA GLU A 152 -11.09 -1.42 -10.10
C GLU A 152 -10.83 0.09 -10.13
N VAL A 153 -9.86 0.55 -9.33
CA VAL A 153 -9.44 1.97 -9.31
C VAL A 153 -8.94 2.39 -10.69
N GLU A 154 -8.13 1.55 -11.36
CA GLU A 154 -7.64 1.80 -12.71
C GLU A 154 -8.79 1.85 -13.72
N ASP A 155 -9.74 0.90 -13.66
CA ASP A 155 -10.89 0.83 -14.57
C ASP A 155 -11.78 2.09 -14.42
N ILE A 156 -12.02 2.55 -13.19
CA ILE A 156 -12.73 3.81 -12.93
C ILE A 156 -11.92 5.00 -13.47
N GLY A 157 -10.64 5.04 -13.17
CA GLY A 157 -9.73 6.09 -13.62
C GLY A 157 -9.79 6.29 -15.13
N LYS A 158 -9.69 5.20 -15.89
CA LYS A 158 -9.77 5.22 -17.35
C LYS A 158 -11.16 5.61 -17.86
N ARG A 159 -12.22 5.02 -17.30
CA ARG A 159 -13.60 5.27 -17.73
C ARG A 159 -14.02 6.71 -17.51
N GLU A 160 -13.64 7.27 -16.37
CA GLU A 160 -14.04 8.61 -15.96
C GLU A 160 -12.98 9.68 -16.22
N GLN A 161 -11.88 9.27 -16.86
CA GLN A 161 -10.80 10.17 -17.29
C GLN A 161 -10.15 10.94 -16.13
N TYR A 162 -9.85 10.25 -15.03
CA TYR A 162 -8.98 10.79 -13.99
C TYR A 162 -7.54 10.85 -14.50
N ASP A 163 -6.85 11.93 -14.18
CA ASP A 163 -5.42 12.10 -14.50
C ASP A 163 -4.55 11.53 -13.38
N LEU A 164 -5.07 11.53 -12.14
CA LEU A 164 -4.38 11.02 -10.96
C LEU A 164 -5.38 10.54 -9.92
N ILE A 165 -5.13 9.38 -9.32
CA ILE A 165 -5.86 8.89 -8.15
C ILE A 165 -4.85 8.62 -7.05
N ILE A 166 -5.05 9.24 -5.88
CA ILE A 166 -4.13 9.19 -4.75
C ILE A 166 -4.77 8.37 -3.63
N LYS A 167 -3.97 7.47 -3.05
CA LYS A 167 -4.37 6.76 -1.84
C LYS A 167 -4.38 7.74 -0.65
N LYS A 168 -5.47 7.79 0.10
CA LYS A 168 -5.52 8.48 1.39
C LYS A 168 -5.50 7.47 2.54
N GLU A 169 -4.95 7.87 3.65
CA GLU A 169 -5.01 7.15 4.92
C GLU A 169 -5.66 8.03 5.98
N GLU A 170 -6.59 7.45 6.72
CA GLU A 170 -7.21 8.07 7.90
C GLU A 170 -6.93 7.20 9.14
N PRO A 171 -5.70 7.21 9.64
CA PRO A 171 -5.34 6.41 10.78
C PRO A 171 -6.01 6.93 12.07
N GLU A 172 -6.52 6.02 12.89
CA GLU A 172 -6.97 6.38 14.24
C GLU A 172 -5.78 6.78 15.11
N LEU A 173 -5.76 8.03 15.56
CA LEU A 173 -4.64 8.59 16.33
C LEU A 173 -4.76 8.36 17.85
N GLN A 174 -5.92 7.88 18.33
CA GLN A 174 -6.23 7.79 19.74
C GLN A 174 -5.67 6.55 20.45
N SER A 175 -5.16 5.57 19.72
CA SER A 175 -4.63 4.32 20.26
C SER A 175 -3.16 4.13 19.92
N GLY A 176 -2.37 3.67 20.90
CA GLY A 176 -0.97 3.28 20.71
C GLY A 176 0.05 4.17 21.42
N GLY A 177 1.30 3.72 21.45
CA GLY A 177 2.43 4.47 21.98
C GLY A 177 2.94 5.56 21.02
N ILE A 178 3.90 6.36 21.49
CA ILE A 178 4.48 7.48 20.70
C ILE A 178 5.03 7.01 19.35
N SER A 179 5.71 5.87 19.29
CA SER A 179 6.28 5.33 18.04
C SER A 179 5.19 4.94 17.03
N GLU A 180 4.07 4.37 17.51
CA GLU A 180 2.93 4.04 16.66
C GLU A 180 2.23 5.29 16.15
N LEU A 181 2.07 6.31 17.01
CA LEU A 181 1.52 7.61 16.62
C LEU A 181 2.38 8.28 15.55
N GLN A 182 3.69 8.30 15.72
CA GLN A 182 4.62 8.85 14.73
C GLN A 182 4.52 8.11 13.39
N PHE A 183 4.41 6.77 13.41
CA PHE A 183 4.21 5.98 12.21
C PHE A 183 2.87 6.33 11.53
N LYS A 184 1.77 6.39 12.29
CA LYS A 184 0.43 6.75 11.79
C LYS A 184 0.40 8.14 11.16
N VAL A 185 1.06 9.13 11.78
CA VAL A 185 1.21 10.47 11.21
C VAL A 185 2.04 10.44 9.92
N GLY A 186 3.13 9.66 9.93
CA GLY A 186 4.04 9.54 8.77
C GLY A 186 3.41 8.92 7.53
N ILE A 187 2.44 8.00 7.69
CA ILE A 187 1.74 7.38 6.55
C ILE A 187 0.60 8.24 6.00
N LYS A 188 0.13 9.26 6.73
CA LYS A 188 -0.95 10.12 6.26
C LYS A 188 -0.46 11.04 5.16
N THR A 189 -0.70 10.64 3.92
CA THR A 189 -0.23 11.35 2.72
C THR A 189 -1.15 12.52 2.34
N VAL A 190 -2.48 12.34 2.47
CA VAL A 190 -3.49 13.35 2.15
C VAL A 190 -3.97 14.01 3.42
N LEU A 191 -3.65 15.29 3.61
CA LEU A 191 -4.06 16.05 4.79
C LEU A 191 -5.49 16.61 4.68
N TYR A 192 -5.89 16.99 3.47
CA TYR A 192 -7.20 17.53 3.16
C TYR A 192 -7.62 17.18 1.73
N HIS A 193 -8.87 16.88 1.53
CA HIS A 193 -9.52 16.74 0.22
C HIS A 193 -11.00 17.17 0.32
N SER A 194 -11.56 17.59 -0.80
CA SER A 194 -13.01 17.79 -0.91
C SER A 194 -13.71 16.42 -1.03
N GLU A 195 -14.89 16.28 -0.44
CA GLU A 195 -15.73 15.07 -0.60
C GLU A 195 -16.04 14.76 -2.07
N SER A 196 -16.09 15.79 -2.91
CA SER A 196 -16.38 15.65 -4.35
C SER A 196 -15.34 14.87 -5.14
N ILE A 197 -14.10 14.73 -4.61
CA ILE A 197 -13.04 13.97 -5.25
C ILE A 197 -12.80 12.62 -4.57
N ASP A 198 -13.56 12.29 -3.52
CA ASP A 198 -13.47 10.98 -2.84
C ASP A 198 -14.27 9.93 -3.61
N MET A 199 -13.57 8.98 -4.17
CA MET A 199 -14.16 7.88 -4.94
C MET A 199 -14.24 6.56 -4.15
N THR A 200 -13.97 6.58 -2.85
CA THR A 200 -13.91 5.37 -2.01
C THR A 200 -15.20 4.55 -2.08
N ASN A 201 -16.36 5.18 -1.91
CA ASN A 201 -17.65 4.49 -1.96
C ASN A 201 -17.93 3.91 -3.34
N GLN A 202 -17.60 4.62 -4.42
CA GLN A 202 -17.77 4.13 -5.77
C GLN A 202 -16.93 2.86 -6.03
N VAL A 203 -15.69 2.81 -5.54
CA VAL A 203 -14.83 1.62 -5.62
C VAL A 203 -15.45 0.45 -4.86
N ILE A 204 -15.95 0.69 -3.62
CA ILE A 204 -16.59 -0.32 -2.78
C ILE A 204 -17.83 -0.91 -3.48
N ASP A 205 -18.72 -0.04 -3.97
CA ASP A 205 -19.97 -0.46 -4.61
C ASP A 205 -19.70 -1.30 -5.87
N ASN A 206 -18.76 -0.87 -6.70
CA ASN A 206 -18.39 -1.60 -7.90
C ASN A 206 -17.78 -2.97 -7.59
N LEU A 207 -16.86 -3.05 -6.61
CA LEU A 207 -16.26 -4.31 -6.19
C LEU A 207 -17.31 -5.27 -5.63
N ASN A 208 -18.18 -4.80 -4.75
CA ASN A 208 -19.23 -5.61 -4.15
C ASN A 208 -20.25 -6.07 -5.17
N LYS A 209 -20.62 -5.23 -6.14
CA LYS A 209 -21.47 -5.61 -7.27
C LYS A 209 -20.85 -6.73 -8.10
N LYS A 210 -19.59 -6.56 -8.54
CA LYS A 210 -18.87 -7.59 -9.30
C LYS A 210 -18.75 -8.91 -8.52
N TYR A 211 -18.50 -8.84 -7.23
CA TYR A 211 -18.43 -10.01 -6.37
C TYR A 211 -19.79 -10.73 -6.25
N SER A 212 -20.88 -9.98 -6.05
CA SER A 212 -22.22 -10.56 -5.95
C SER A 212 -22.67 -11.24 -7.25
N GLU A 213 -22.34 -10.68 -8.41
CA GLU A 213 -22.61 -11.26 -9.73
C GLU A 213 -21.85 -12.56 -9.92
N THR A 214 -20.57 -12.60 -9.54
CA THR A 214 -19.72 -13.80 -9.66
C THR A 214 -20.13 -14.90 -8.67
N SER A 215 -20.63 -14.52 -7.49
CA SER A 215 -21.02 -15.47 -6.44
C SER A 215 -22.38 -16.14 -6.72
N LYS A 216 -23.28 -15.48 -7.45
CA LYS A 216 -24.59 -16.02 -7.85
C LYS A 216 -24.50 -16.98 -9.05
N GLY A 217 -23.39 -16.96 -9.77
CA GLY A 217 -23.15 -17.83 -10.93
C GLY A 217 -22.46 -19.16 -10.61
N LYS A 218 -22.17 -19.43 -9.32
CA LYS A 218 -21.61 -20.70 -8.81
C LYS A 218 -22.64 -21.43 -7.96
#